data_f1041d73f406f3b5d4133d691be8d07f
#
_entry.id   f1041d73f406f3b5d4133d691be8d07f
#
_cell.length_a   1.000
_cell.length_b   1.000
_cell.length_c   1.000
_cell.angle_alpha   90.00
_cell.angle_beta   90.00
_cell.angle_gamma   90.00
#
_symmetry.space_group_name_H-M   'P 1'
#
loop_
_entity.id
_entity.type
_entity.pdbx_description
1 polymer ?
#
loop_
_entity_poly.entity_id
_entity_poly.type
_entity_poly.pdbx_seq_one_letter_code
_entity_poly.pdbx_strand_id
1 'polypeptide(L)'
;AYAKDPVYPLEKTVANLTLDILNTAGPARDVVLVGEGQSELEDDLARAAAAQGRSVTPETLPENGLFYRADHFSLARGGVPVLLIMQIAGGADLVDGGREAGDQWIRDYIGNCYHQTCDAWNADWDLRGAVQDMELFRVIIEDLGNSRRWPQWRAGSEFKAIRDQSAEVRREE
;
A
#
# COMPACT_ATOMS: atom_id res chain seq x y z
N ALA A 1 -7.21 13.07 11.38
CA ALA A 1 -8.24 14.11 11.20
C ALA A 1 -9.39 13.60 10.33
N TYR A 2 -9.16 13.23 9.05
CA TYR A 2 -10.20 12.84 8.09
C TYR A 2 -11.13 11.73 8.59
N ALA A 3 -10.61 10.64 9.16
CA ALA A 3 -11.42 9.52 9.64
C ALA A 3 -12.39 9.86 10.79
N LYS A 4 -12.19 11.02 11.46
CA LYS A 4 -13.11 11.49 12.53
C LYS A 4 -14.21 12.41 12.02
N ASP A 5 -13.94 13.10 10.92
CA ASP A 5 -14.86 14.04 10.27
C ASP A 5 -14.68 13.94 8.75
N PRO A 6 -15.15 12.82 8.15
CA PRO A 6 -14.93 12.55 6.74
C PRO A 6 -15.89 13.35 5.88
N VAL A 7 -15.40 13.90 4.76
CA VAL A 7 -16.26 14.57 3.74
C VAL A 7 -17.27 13.59 3.14
N TYR A 8 -16.84 12.35 2.93
CA TYR A 8 -17.70 11.25 2.51
C TYR A 8 -17.75 10.20 3.61
N PRO A 9 -18.93 9.66 3.97
CA PRO A 9 -19.05 8.65 5.02
C PRO A 9 -18.13 7.44 4.78
N LEU A 10 -17.50 6.93 5.83
CA LEU A 10 -16.54 5.82 5.69
C LEU A 10 -17.23 4.55 5.20
N GLU A 11 -18.49 4.32 5.54
CA GLU A 11 -19.30 3.22 5.03
C GLU A 11 -19.51 3.27 3.51
N LYS A 12 -19.44 4.47 2.91
CA LYS A 12 -19.51 4.72 1.46
C LYS A 12 -18.15 4.92 0.80
N THR A 13 -17.06 4.76 1.55
CA THR A 13 -15.70 4.77 1.01
C THR A 13 -15.35 3.38 0.49
N VAL A 14 -15.04 3.26 -0.79
CA VAL A 14 -14.78 1.97 -1.46
C VAL A 14 -13.51 1.33 -0.93
N ALA A 15 -12.41 2.06 -0.93
CA ALA A 15 -11.08 1.60 -0.55
C ALA A 15 -10.19 2.77 -0.15
N ASN A 16 -9.08 2.47 0.52
CA ASN A 16 -7.96 3.38 0.69
C ASN A 16 -6.69 2.71 0.14
N LEU A 17 -5.99 3.41 -0.72
CA LEU A 17 -4.71 2.98 -1.29
C LEU A 17 -3.64 3.95 -0.80
N THR A 18 -2.64 3.43 -0.10
CA THR A 18 -1.57 4.25 0.50
C THR A 18 -0.22 3.86 -0.07
N LEU A 19 0.45 4.85 -0.63
CA LEU A 19 1.87 4.82 -0.99
C LEU A 19 2.63 5.60 0.08
N ASP A 20 3.45 4.91 0.84
CA ASP A 20 4.28 5.53 1.87
C ASP A 20 5.74 5.14 1.64
N ILE A 21 6.62 6.13 1.65
CA ILE A 21 8.04 5.97 1.31
C ILE A 21 8.20 5.27 -0.04
N LEU A 22 8.13 6.07 -1.10
CA LEU A 22 8.21 5.60 -2.48
C LEU A 22 9.57 4.99 -2.81
N ASN A 23 9.56 4.04 -3.76
CA ASN A 23 10.80 3.48 -4.31
C ASN A 23 11.54 4.52 -5.17
N THR A 24 12.57 5.12 -4.59
CA THR A 24 13.46 6.08 -5.25
C THR A 24 14.81 5.47 -5.66
N ALA A 25 14.92 4.14 -5.59
CA ALA A 25 16.14 3.38 -5.92
C ALA A 25 16.14 2.82 -7.37
N GLY A 26 15.09 3.08 -8.14
CA GLY A 26 14.95 2.61 -9.51
C GLY A 26 13.94 1.50 -9.71
N PRO A 27 13.78 1.00 -10.96
CA PRO A 27 12.80 -0.02 -11.28
C PRO A 27 13.03 -1.32 -10.50
N ALA A 28 11.93 -1.98 -10.11
CA ALA A 28 11.96 -3.23 -9.36
C ALA A 28 11.14 -4.33 -10.05
N ARG A 29 11.52 -5.60 -9.82
CA ARG A 29 10.80 -6.79 -10.28
C ARG A 29 9.65 -7.19 -9.36
N ASP A 30 9.52 -6.53 -8.23
CA ASP A 30 8.45 -6.73 -7.27
C ASP A 30 7.93 -5.42 -6.67
N VAL A 31 6.90 -5.53 -5.86
CA VAL A 31 6.37 -4.47 -5.01
C VAL A 31 6.15 -5.03 -3.60
N VAL A 32 6.54 -4.27 -2.57
CA VAL A 32 6.45 -4.72 -1.18
C VAL A 32 5.11 -4.33 -0.58
N LEU A 33 4.34 -5.34 -0.18
CA LEU A 33 3.03 -5.23 0.47
C LEU A 33 3.20 -5.26 1.99
N VAL A 34 2.57 -4.32 2.69
CA VAL A 34 2.49 -4.31 4.14
C VAL A 34 1.13 -4.84 4.61
N GLY A 35 1.14 -5.76 5.56
CA GLY A 35 -0.07 -6.34 6.13
C GLY A 35 -0.74 -7.37 5.21
N GLU A 36 0.01 -8.37 4.75
CA GLU A 36 -0.51 -9.46 3.93
C GLU A 36 -1.66 -10.21 4.63
N GLY A 37 -2.68 -10.58 3.87
CA GLY A 37 -3.83 -11.35 4.35
C GLY A 37 -4.98 -10.51 4.90
N GLN A 38 -4.97 -9.18 4.71
CA GLN A 38 -5.98 -8.28 5.26
C GLN A 38 -7.19 -8.08 4.35
N SER A 39 -7.00 -7.78 3.09
CA SER A 39 -8.12 -7.39 2.21
C SER A 39 -8.05 -7.98 0.81
N GLU A 40 -9.18 -7.95 0.08
CA GLU A 40 -9.25 -8.35 -1.34
C GLU A 40 -8.47 -7.41 -2.27
N LEU A 41 -8.08 -6.22 -1.81
CA LEU A 41 -7.25 -5.30 -2.59
C LEU A 41 -5.87 -5.87 -2.90
N GLU A 42 -5.42 -6.86 -2.14
CA GLU A 42 -4.18 -7.59 -2.39
C GLU A 42 -4.24 -8.40 -3.68
N ASP A 43 -5.44 -8.94 -4.01
CA ASP A 43 -5.65 -9.65 -5.28
C ASP A 43 -5.61 -8.66 -6.46
N ASP A 44 -6.11 -7.45 -6.25
CA ASP A 44 -6.02 -6.36 -7.23
C ASP A 44 -4.56 -5.95 -7.46
N LEU A 45 -3.79 -5.81 -6.38
CA LEU A 45 -2.36 -5.52 -6.46
C LEU A 45 -1.61 -6.63 -7.21
N ALA A 46 -1.89 -7.89 -6.89
CA ALA A 46 -1.25 -9.03 -7.55
C ALA A 46 -1.54 -9.05 -9.06
N ARG A 47 -2.78 -8.77 -9.46
CA ARG A 47 -3.13 -8.67 -10.89
C ARG A 47 -2.42 -7.51 -11.58
N ALA A 48 -2.42 -6.33 -10.96
CA ALA A 48 -1.77 -5.15 -11.52
C ALA A 48 -0.25 -5.34 -11.63
N ALA A 49 0.38 -5.91 -10.60
CA ALA A 49 1.81 -6.23 -10.61
C ALA A 49 2.16 -7.25 -11.71
N ALA A 50 1.38 -8.33 -11.83
CA ALA A 50 1.58 -9.34 -12.87
C ALA A 50 1.47 -8.74 -14.30
N ALA A 51 0.57 -7.77 -14.52
CA ALA A 51 0.46 -7.07 -15.80
C ALA A 51 1.70 -6.23 -16.14
N GLN A 52 2.46 -5.80 -15.13
CA GLN A 52 3.78 -5.16 -15.30
C GLN A 52 4.93 -6.17 -15.35
N GLY A 53 4.67 -7.48 -15.26
CA GLY A 53 5.72 -8.51 -15.14
C GLY A 53 6.42 -8.51 -13.79
N ARG A 54 5.76 -7.98 -12.75
CA ARG A 54 6.25 -7.89 -11.37
C ARG A 54 5.52 -8.87 -10.46
N SER A 55 6.13 -9.20 -9.33
CA SER A 55 5.51 -9.95 -8.24
C SER A 55 5.15 -9.05 -7.05
N VAL A 56 4.29 -9.56 -6.18
CA VAL A 56 4.07 -8.96 -4.85
C VAL A 56 4.90 -9.73 -3.84
N THR A 57 5.62 -9.01 -3.00
CA THR A 57 6.43 -9.57 -1.91
C THR A 57 5.91 -9.04 -0.57
N PRO A 58 5.65 -9.89 0.43
CA PRO A 58 5.26 -9.41 1.74
C PRO A 58 6.40 -8.66 2.43
N GLU A 59 6.05 -7.83 3.41
CA GLU A 59 7.03 -7.19 4.29
C GLU A 59 7.93 -8.21 5.00
N THR A 60 9.19 -7.84 5.24
CA THR A 60 10.19 -8.77 5.78
C THR A 60 10.14 -8.90 7.31
N LEU A 61 9.61 -7.91 8.02
CA LEU A 61 9.57 -7.83 9.48
C LEU A 61 8.17 -7.40 9.95
N PRO A 62 7.14 -8.25 9.78
CA PRO A 62 5.75 -7.90 10.15
C PRO A 62 5.59 -7.63 11.65
N GLU A 63 6.48 -8.16 12.52
CA GLU A 63 6.53 -7.87 13.94
C GLU A 63 6.84 -6.41 14.27
N ASN A 64 7.38 -5.64 13.32
CA ASN A 64 7.55 -4.20 13.47
C ASN A 64 6.22 -3.44 13.44
N GLY A 65 5.14 -4.10 13.02
CA GLY A 65 3.79 -3.57 13.03
C GLY A 65 3.58 -2.34 12.15
N LEU A 66 4.25 -2.25 11.00
CA LEU A 66 4.15 -1.11 10.08
C LEU A 66 2.71 -0.86 9.65
N PHE A 67 1.93 -1.92 9.45
CA PHE A 67 0.50 -1.82 9.12
C PHE A 67 -0.29 -0.96 10.14
N TYR A 68 0.07 -0.99 11.42
CA TYR A 68 -0.62 -0.28 12.49
C TYR A 68 -0.09 1.14 12.73
N ARG A 69 0.95 1.57 12.00
CA ARG A 69 1.69 2.80 12.26
C ARG A 69 1.66 3.82 11.11
N ALA A 70 1.09 3.45 9.96
CA ALA A 70 0.98 4.33 8.81
C ALA A 70 -0.42 4.99 8.70
N ASP A 71 -0.56 5.94 7.82
CA ASP A 71 -1.73 6.85 7.74
C ASP A 71 -3.05 6.15 7.41
N HIS A 72 -3.00 5.06 6.64
CA HIS A 72 -4.17 4.24 6.28
C HIS A 72 -4.90 3.64 7.49
N PHE A 73 -4.18 3.42 8.60
CA PHE A 73 -4.71 2.72 9.77
C PHE A 73 -5.95 3.39 10.36
N SER A 74 -6.01 4.72 10.33
CA SER A 74 -7.19 5.46 10.78
C SER A 74 -8.45 5.13 9.98
N LEU A 75 -8.32 4.83 8.69
CA LEU A 75 -9.42 4.42 7.81
C LEU A 75 -9.75 2.94 7.98
N ALA A 76 -8.73 2.08 8.14
CA ALA A 76 -8.91 0.66 8.47
C ALA A 76 -9.76 0.48 9.73
N ARG A 77 -9.47 1.24 10.80
CA ARG A 77 -10.27 1.27 12.03
C ARG A 77 -11.72 1.71 11.83
N GLY A 78 -12.00 2.45 10.77
CA GLY A 78 -13.35 2.80 10.35
C GLY A 78 -14.01 1.77 9.43
N GLY A 79 -13.35 0.64 9.19
CA GLY A 79 -13.84 -0.45 8.36
C GLY A 79 -13.55 -0.32 6.87
N VAL A 80 -12.90 0.75 6.41
CA VAL A 80 -12.54 0.92 5.00
C VAL A 80 -11.43 -0.08 4.63
N PRO A 81 -11.61 -0.94 3.62
CA PRO A 81 -10.52 -1.80 3.15
C PRO A 81 -9.34 -0.97 2.68
N VAL A 82 -8.14 -1.37 3.09
CA VAL A 82 -6.91 -0.63 2.79
C VAL A 82 -5.89 -1.51 2.07
N LEU A 83 -5.03 -0.85 1.30
CA LEU A 83 -3.85 -1.42 0.69
C LEU A 83 -2.67 -0.50 0.97
N LEU A 84 -1.62 -1.02 1.58
CA LEU A 84 -0.40 -0.27 1.87
C LEU A 84 0.77 -0.89 1.13
N ILE A 85 1.46 -0.11 0.31
CA ILE A 85 2.80 -0.43 -0.16
C ILE A 85 3.78 0.59 0.40
N MET A 86 4.91 0.09 0.90
CA MET A 86 5.90 0.91 1.61
C MET A 86 7.30 0.34 1.40
N GLN A 87 8.18 1.15 0.86
CA GLN A 87 9.52 0.68 0.48
C GLN A 87 10.38 0.25 1.68
N ILE A 88 10.20 0.83 2.86
CA ILE A 88 10.98 0.42 4.05
C ILE A 88 10.50 -0.88 4.70
N ALA A 89 9.41 -1.46 4.23
CA ALA A 89 8.89 -2.72 4.76
C ALA A 89 9.69 -3.94 4.29
N GLY A 90 10.54 -3.77 3.27
CA GLY A 90 11.44 -4.79 2.73
C GLY A 90 12.11 -4.27 1.46
N GLY A 91 13.37 -4.57 1.22
CA GLY A 91 14.08 -4.14 0.03
C GLY A 91 13.40 -4.66 -1.24
N ALA A 92 13.13 -3.77 -2.20
CA ALA A 92 12.65 -4.20 -3.51
C ALA A 92 13.71 -5.01 -4.26
N ASP A 93 13.29 -5.96 -5.08
CA ASP A 93 14.18 -6.66 -6.02
C ASP A 93 14.46 -5.73 -7.22
N LEU A 94 15.44 -4.85 -7.06
CA LEU A 94 15.78 -3.85 -8.08
C LEU A 94 16.23 -4.53 -9.38
N VAL A 95 15.90 -3.92 -10.52
CA VAL A 95 16.40 -4.38 -11.83
C VAL A 95 17.93 -4.32 -11.85
N ASP A 96 18.50 -3.26 -11.30
CA ASP A 96 19.93 -3.09 -11.14
C ASP A 96 20.36 -3.42 -9.69
N GLY A 97 21.10 -4.52 -9.52
CA GLY A 97 21.64 -4.98 -8.25
C GLY A 97 20.74 -5.89 -7.41
N GLY A 98 19.50 -6.16 -7.86
CA GLY A 98 18.62 -7.14 -7.21
C GLY A 98 18.17 -6.77 -5.81
N ARG A 99 17.74 -7.78 -5.06
CA ARG A 99 17.28 -7.65 -3.66
C ARG A 99 18.34 -7.05 -2.74
N GLU A 100 19.60 -7.43 -2.93
CA GLU A 100 20.70 -6.93 -2.11
C GLU A 100 20.85 -5.41 -2.20
N ALA A 101 20.72 -4.85 -3.40
CA ALA A 101 20.77 -3.40 -3.61
C ALA A 101 19.56 -2.69 -2.98
N GLY A 102 18.36 -3.26 -3.07
CA GLY A 102 17.17 -2.74 -2.41
C GLY A 102 17.30 -2.74 -0.89
N ASP A 103 17.78 -3.84 -0.32
CA ASP A 103 18.03 -3.96 1.13
C ASP A 103 19.11 -2.98 1.60
N GLN A 104 20.14 -2.76 0.79
CA GLN A 104 21.17 -1.78 1.10
C GLN A 104 20.61 -0.37 1.09
N TRP A 105 19.82 -0.02 0.09
CA TRP A 105 19.15 1.28 0.01
C TRP A 105 18.31 1.57 1.26
N ILE A 106 17.53 0.59 1.73
CA ILE A 106 16.72 0.74 2.96
C ILE A 106 17.60 0.95 4.18
N ARG A 107 18.65 0.12 4.35
CA ARG A 107 19.57 0.27 5.48
C ARG A 107 20.18 1.67 5.53
N ASP A 108 20.62 2.17 4.37
CA ASP A 108 21.23 3.49 4.25
C ASP A 108 20.23 4.60 4.53
N TYR A 109 19.02 4.50 3.99
CA TYR A 109 17.96 5.48 4.21
C TYR A 109 17.53 5.54 5.68
N ILE A 110 17.19 4.39 6.28
CA ILE A 110 16.75 4.32 7.69
C ILE A 110 17.87 4.75 8.63
N GLY A 111 19.09 4.32 8.36
CA GLY A 111 20.25 4.61 9.23
C GLY A 111 20.71 6.06 9.21
N ASN A 112 20.50 6.78 8.11
CA ASN A 112 21.10 8.08 7.90
C ASN A 112 20.11 9.24 7.76
N CYS A 113 18.93 9.01 7.13
CA CYS A 113 18.06 10.13 6.73
C CYS A 113 16.60 10.02 7.18
N TYR A 114 16.07 8.81 7.42
CA TYR A 114 14.68 8.64 7.79
C TYR A 114 14.30 9.47 9.02
N HIS A 115 13.33 10.38 8.87
CA HIS A 115 12.91 11.35 9.88
C HIS A 115 14.03 12.32 10.33
N GLN A 116 15.02 12.58 9.48
CA GLN A 116 16.09 13.55 9.70
C GLN A 116 15.97 14.73 8.73
N THR A 117 16.77 15.77 8.93
CA THR A 117 16.78 16.95 8.07
C THR A 117 17.23 16.67 6.63
N CYS A 118 17.96 15.57 6.39
CA CYS A 118 18.36 15.12 5.07
C CYS A 118 17.27 14.35 4.34
N ASP A 119 16.14 14.03 5.00
CA ASP A 119 14.98 13.41 4.35
C ASP A 119 14.22 14.45 3.53
N ALA A 120 14.85 14.85 2.45
CA ALA A 120 14.40 15.89 1.55
C ALA A 120 14.59 15.43 0.10
N TRP A 121 13.91 16.11 -0.82
CA TRP A 121 14.06 15.82 -2.25
C TRP A 121 15.53 15.82 -2.68
N ASN A 122 15.90 14.80 -3.47
CA ASN A 122 17.25 14.65 -4.02
C ASN A 122 17.17 14.41 -5.53
N ALA A 123 17.98 15.18 -6.29
CA ALA A 123 18.04 15.06 -7.76
C ALA A 123 18.60 13.71 -8.23
N ASP A 124 19.32 12.99 -7.39
CA ASP A 124 19.92 11.68 -7.70
C ASP A 124 18.94 10.52 -7.54
N TRP A 125 17.71 10.77 -7.10
CA TRP A 125 16.68 9.73 -7.00
C TRP A 125 16.30 9.18 -8.37
N ASP A 126 16.28 7.88 -8.50
CA ASP A 126 15.68 7.20 -9.65
C ASP A 126 14.19 6.94 -9.42
N LEU A 127 13.37 7.90 -9.85
CA LEU A 127 11.93 7.87 -9.65
C LEU A 127 11.18 6.85 -10.54
N ARG A 128 11.87 6.13 -11.43
CA ARG A 128 11.21 5.13 -12.29
C ARG A 128 10.53 4.04 -11.47
N GLY A 129 11.09 3.64 -10.31
CA GLY A 129 10.45 2.72 -9.39
C GLY A 129 9.17 3.28 -8.77
N ALA A 130 9.20 4.52 -8.31
CA ALA A 130 8.02 5.20 -7.80
C ALA A 130 6.91 5.31 -8.86
N VAL A 131 7.26 5.60 -10.10
CA VAL A 131 6.30 5.66 -11.23
C VAL A 131 5.67 4.28 -11.47
N GLN A 132 6.44 3.19 -11.42
CA GLN A 132 5.88 1.84 -11.52
C GLN A 132 4.82 1.58 -10.44
N ASP A 133 5.10 1.95 -9.20
CA ASP A 133 4.19 1.73 -8.06
C ASP A 133 2.93 2.61 -8.15
N MET A 134 3.08 3.87 -8.57
CA MET A 134 1.93 4.75 -8.83
C MET A 134 1.03 4.20 -9.95
N GLU A 135 1.61 3.60 -10.98
CA GLU A 135 0.87 2.99 -12.10
C GLU A 135 0.05 1.77 -11.63
N LEU A 136 0.54 0.97 -10.67
CA LEU A 136 -0.26 -0.10 -10.05
C LEU A 136 -1.52 0.50 -9.41
N PHE A 137 -1.38 1.55 -8.64
CA PHE A 137 -2.51 2.20 -7.97
C PHE A 137 -3.47 2.85 -8.97
N ARG A 138 -2.95 3.47 -10.03
CA ARG A 138 -3.80 4.03 -11.10
C ARG A 138 -4.70 2.95 -11.71
N VAL A 139 -4.14 1.79 -12.04
CA VAL A 139 -4.90 0.66 -12.62
C VAL A 139 -5.96 0.16 -11.63
N ILE A 140 -5.62 -0.01 -10.35
CA ILE A 140 -6.56 -0.45 -9.33
C ILE A 140 -7.68 0.58 -9.13
N ILE A 141 -7.35 1.87 -9.08
CA ILE A 141 -8.34 2.96 -8.93
C ILE A 141 -9.31 2.98 -10.12
N GLU A 142 -8.80 2.85 -11.34
CA GLU A 142 -9.64 2.82 -12.55
C GLU A 142 -10.56 1.60 -12.56
N ASP A 143 -10.06 0.41 -12.19
CA ASP A 143 -10.85 -0.82 -12.12
C ASP A 143 -11.96 -0.70 -11.07
N LEU A 144 -11.65 -0.22 -9.89
CA LEU A 144 -12.62 0.02 -8.82
C LEU A 144 -13.64 1.10 -9.22
N GLY A 145 -13.18 2.22 -9.77
CA GLY A 145 -14.03 3.35 -10.13
C GLY A 145 -14.99 3.07 -11.30
N ASN A 146 -14.64 2.12 -12.18
CA ASN A 146 -15.49 1.70 -13.30
C ASN A 146 -16.30 0.43 -13.00
N SER A 147 -16.25 -0.10 -11.79
CA SER A 147 -17.01 -1.26 -11.33
C SER A 147 -18.01 -0.89 -10.25
N ARG A 148 -18.90 -1.84 -9.91
CA ARG A 148 -19.77 -1.74 -8.73
C ARG A 148 -19.27 -2.61 -7.57
N ARG A 149 -18.02 -3.02 -7.62
CA ARG A 149 -17.42 -3.88 -6.63
C ARG A 149 -17.06 -3.10 -5.36
N TRP A 150 -17.36 -3.70 -4.21
CA TRP A 150 -16.97 -3.23 -2.90
C TRP A 150 -15.95 -4.22 -2.33
N PRO A 151 -14.66 -3.93 -2.37
CA PRO A 151 -13.64 -4.79 -1.77
C PRO A 151 -13.94 -5.07 -0.31
N GLN A 152 -13.64 -6.30 0.13
CA GLN A 152 -13.92 -6.76 1.48
C GLN A 152 -12.62 -7.01 2.25
N TRP A 153 -12.73 -6.96 3.57
CA TRP A 153 -11.72 -7.52 4.43
C TRP A 153 -11.78 -9.06 4.38
N ARG A 154 -10.65 -9.72 4.45
CA ARG A 154 -10.58 -11.18 4.54
C ARG A 154 -11.14 -11.66 5.88
N ALA A 155 -11.55 -12.93 5.95
CA ALA A 155 -12.24 -13.50 7.12
C ALA A 155 -11.44 -13.39 8.42
N GLY A 156 -10.10 -13.39 8.36
CA GLY A 156 -9.22 -13.26 9.53
C GLY A 156 -8.93 -11.81 9.96
N SER A 157 -9.35 -10.81 9.19
CA SER A 157 -9.07 -9.40 9.51
C SER A 157 -9.94 -8.91 10.67
N GLU A 158 -9.30 -8.22 11.62
CA GLU A 158 -9.97 -7.58 12.76
C GLU A 158 -10.93 -6.45 12.36
N PHE A 159 -10.75 -5.87 11.16
CA PHE A 159 -11.56 -4.76 10.65
C PHE A 159 -12.82 -5.22 9.94
N LYS A 160 -12.95 -6.52 9.64
CA LYS A 160 -14.07 -7.06 8.87
C LYS A 160 -15.41 -6.81 9.55
N ALA A 161 -15.52 -7.05 10.86
CA ALA A 161 -16.76 -6.88 11.59
C ALA A 161 -17.31 -5.45 11.53
N ILE A 162 -16.44 -4.43 11.53
CA ILE A 162 -16.84 -3.02 11.42
C ILE A 162 -17.40 -2.76 10.00
N ARG A 163 -16.73 -3.27 8.97
CA ARG A 163 -17.19 -3.14 7.58
C ARG A 163 -18.53 -3.80 7.35
N ASP A 164 -18.73 -4.99 7.94
CA ASP A 164 -19.96 -5.77 7.79
C ASP A 164 -21.17 -5.07 8.42
N GLN A 165 -21.01 -4.32 9.52
CA GLN A 165 -22.08 -3.56 10.17
C GLN A 165 -22.76 -2.53 9.25
N SER A 166 -22.05 -2.04 8.25
CA SER A 166 -22.54 -1.05 7.28
C SER A 166 -22.87 -1.68 5.90
N ALA A 167 -22.97 -3.02 5.81
CA ALA A 167 -23.17 -3.68 4.53
C ALA A 167 -24.47 -3.26 3.81
N GLU A 168 -25.55 -3.01 4.56
CA GLU A 168 -26.85 -2.60 4.00
C GLU A 168 -26.74 -1.26 3.23
N VAL A 169 -25.98 -0.30 3.78
CA VAL A 169 -25.79 1.03 3.16
C VAL A 169 -25.19 0.93 1.74
N ARG A 170 -24.42 -0.13 1.47
CA ARG A 170 -23.76 -0.36 0.18
C ARG A 170 -24.59 -1.17 -0.82
N ARG A 171 -25.70 -1.80 -0.37
CA ARG A 171 -26.59 -2.59 -1.22
C ARG A 171 -27.65 -1.74 -1.93
N GLU A 172 -27.88 -0.53 -1.42
CA GLU A 172 -28.94 0.36 -1.90
C GLU A 172 -28.51 1.22 -3.10
N GLU A 173 -27.28 1.06 -3.58
CA GLU A 173 -26.72 1.75 -4.76
C GLU A 173 -26.39 0.74 -5.89
#